data_31a5ca4ef9582e532745f9c6de31a696
#
_entry.id   31a5ca4ef9582e532745f9c6de31a696
#
_cell.length_a   1.000
_cell.length_b   1.000
_cell.length_c   1.000
_cell.angle_alpha   90.00
_cell.angle_beta   90.00
_cell.angle_gamma   90.00
#
_symmetry.space_group_name_H-M   'P 1'
#
loop_
_entity.id
_entity.type
_entity.pdbx_description
1 polymer ?
#
loop_
_entity_poly.entity_id
_entity_poly.type
_entity_poly.pdbx_seq_one_letter_code
_entity_poly.pdbx_strand_id
1 'polypeptide(L)'
;MKLSEYAIKFLGDFVAGDLPGLPYRSGPQLVKFFNQFSSRDVYPANGGFPTRRIYAQDKLRELNGSSLLRTLLAKAVDPREFSNTERTVEDAVALLNENLKYEGYELVRDGHFFVVRDLGATRVKLDASARVPDE
;
A
#
# COMPACT_ATOMS: atom_id res chain seq x y z
N MET A 1 -4.33 -11.01 -0.63
CA MET A 1 -4.06 -9.95 -1.61
C MET A 1 -2.64 -10.11 -2.15
N LYS A 2 -2.50 -10.20 -3.44
CA LYS A 2 -1.21 -10.40 -4.10
C LYS A 2 -0.96 -9.29 -5.10
N LEU A 3 0.20 -8.64 -5.00
CA LEU A 3 0.58 -7.53 -5.88
C LEU A 3 1.81 -7.90 -6.70
N SER A 4 1.92 -7.30 -7.89
CA SER A 4 3.10 -7.42 -8.73
C SER A 4 4.28 -6.63 -8.12
N GLU A 5 5.49 -6.89 -8.63
CA GLU A 5 6.67 -6.12 -8.22
C GLU A 5 6.51 -4.63 -8.56
N TYR A 6 5.84 -4.30 -9.65
CA TYR A 6 5.57 -2.90 -9.99
C TYR A 6 4.79 -2.22 -8.87
N ALA A 7 3.73 -2.88 -8.41
CA ALA A 7 2.88 -2.34 -7.35
C ALA A 7 3.62 -2.28 -6.02
N ILE A 8 4.44 -3.28 -5.71
CA ILE A 8 5.22 -3.31 -4.48
C ILE A 8 6.19 -2.12 -4.43
N LYS A 9 6.87 -1.85 -5.53
CA LYS A 9 7.82 -0.72 -5.58
C LYS A 9 7.10 0.61 -5.41
N PHE A 10 5.99 0.79 -6.10
CA PHE A 10 5.20 2.01 -5.97
C PHE A 10 4.67 2.17 -4.54
N LEU A 11 4.15 1.09 -3.97
CA LEU A 11 3.60 1.12 -2.62
C LEU A 11 4.69 1.39 -1.58
N GLY A 12 5.90 0.91 -1.82
CA GLY A 12 7.04 1.22 -0.95
C GLY A 12 7.31 2.72 -0.88
N ASP A 13 7.34 3.38 -2.03
CA ASP A 13 7.52 4.82 -2.10
C ASP A 13 6.35 5.56 -1.45
N PHE A 14 5.14 5.05 -1.66
CA PHE A 14 3.93 5.63 -1.07
C PHE A 14 3.98 5.57 0.46
N VAL A 15 4.27 4.40 1.01
CA VAL A 15 4.29 4.19 2.46
C VAL A 15 5.41 4.99 3.12
N ALA A 16 6.56 5.08 2.46
CA ALA A 16 7.69 5.85 2.99
C ALA A 16 7.44 7.36 2.91
N GLY A 17 6.49 7.80 2.08
CA GLY A 17 6.22 9.21 1.91
C GLY A 17 7.21 9.89 0.99
N ASP A 18 7.75 9.14 0.04
CA ASP A 18 8.75 9.67 -0.91
C ASP A 18 8.11 10.28 -2.16
N LEU A 19 6.80 10.11 -2.32
CA LEU A 19 6.07 10.80 -3.37
C LEU A 19 5.58 12.15 -2.85
N PRO A 20 5.53 13.19 -3.72
CA PRO A 20 5.20 14.54 -3.25
C PRO A 20 3.86 14.62 -2.53
N GLY A 21 3.85 15.35 -1.42
CA GLY A 21 2.61 15.67 -0.69
C GLY A 21 2.08 14.59 0.21
N LEU A 22 2.72 13.43 0.30
CA LEU A 22 2.31 12.32 1.16
C LEU A 22 2.93 12.44 2.56
N PRO A 23 2.32 11.80 3.58
CA PRO A 23 2.92 11.77 4.91
C PRO A 23 4.28 11.08 4.87
N TYR A 24 5.30 11.77 5.36
CA TYR A 24 6.65 11.25 5.42
C TYR A 24 6.80 10.33 6.64
N ARG A 25 7.44 9.18 6.44
CA ARG A 25 7.80 8.30 7.54
C ARG A 25 9.33 8.15 7.59
N SER A 26 9.91 8.55 8.71
CA SER A 26 11.34 8.33 8.97
C SER A 26 11.62 6.83 9.13
N GLY A 27 12.91 6.46 9.20
CA GLY A 27 13.27 5.07 9.46
C GLY A 27 12.59 4.49 10.68
N PRO A 28 12.71 5.13 11.85
CA PRO A 28 12.00 4.64 13.06
C PRO A 28 10.48 4.58 12.89
N GLN A 29 9.91 5.54 12.17
CA GLN A 29 8.47 5.55 11.93
C GLN A 29 8.04 4.42 10.99
N LEU A 30 8.87 4.07 10.01
CA LEU A 30 8.61 2.92 9.14
C LEU A 30 8.64 1.63 9.93
N VAL A 31 9.62 1.46 10.82
CA VAL A 31 9.69 0.27 11.68
C VAL A 31 8.42 0.16 12.52
N LYS A 32 8.00 1.27 13.12
CA LYS A 32 6.79 1.30 13.94
C LYS A 32 5.55 0.96 13.10
N PHE A 33 5.49 1.51 11.88
CA PHE A 33 4.36 1.25 10.98
C PHE A 33 4.26 -0.24 10.63
N PHE A 34 5.37 -0.85 10.19
CA PHE A 34 5.35 -2.25 9.77
C PHE A 34 5.21 -3.21 10.94
N ASN A 35 5.63 -2.81 12.15
CA ASN A 35 5.44 -3.65 13.33
C ASN A 35 3.97 -3.86 13.68
N GLN A 36 3.06 -3.08 13.13
CA GLN A 36 1.63 -3.32 13.30
C GLN A 36 1.19 -4.57 12.51
N PHE A 37 2.02 -5.07 11.59
CA PHE A 37 1.66 -6.14 10.66
C PHE A 37 2.62 -7.32 10.77
N SER A 38 2.76 -7.82 11.99
CA SER A 38 3.53 -9.01 12.37
C SER A 38 5.05 -8.90 12.31
N SER A 39 5.61 -7.74 11.95
CA SER A 39 7.04 -7.51 12.09
C SER A 39 7.40 -7.21 13.54
N ARG A 40 8.65 -7.47 13.90
CA ARG A 40 9.17 -7.18 15.24
C ARG A 40 10.55 -6.57 15.13
N ASP A 41 10.69 -5.61 14.24
CA ASP A 41 11.97 -4.98 13.99
C ASP A 41 12.27 -3.93 15.05
N VAL A 42 13.56 -3.66 15.25
CA VAL A 42 14.03 -2.59 16.10
C VAL A 42 14.92 -1.70 15.26
N TYR A 43 14.67 -0.40 15.29
CA TYR A 43 15.51 0.53 14.56
C TYR A 43 16.91 0.53 15.19
N PRO A 44 17.98 0.27 14.40
CA PRO A 44 19.32 0.13 14.98
C PRO A 44 19.87 1.46 15.51
N ALA A 45 20.41 1.43 16.73
CA ALA A 45 20.96 2.61 17.38
C ALA A 45 22.25 3.10 16.73
N ASN A 46 23.02 2.18 16.14
CA ASN A 46 24.38 2.48 15.65
C ASN A 46 24.48 2.42 14.11
N GLY A 47 23.39 2.73 13.42
CA GLY A 47 23.38 2.68 11.96
C GLY A 47 23.11 1.28 11.44
N GLY A 48 23.27 1.10 10.14
CA GLY A 48 23.01 -0.20 9.51
C GLY A 48 21.59 -0.39 9.04
N PHE A 49 20.75 0.63 9.18
CA PHE A 49 19.40 0.57 8.63
C PHE A 49 19.49 0.72 7.11
N PRO A 50 18.77 -0.10 6.34
CA PRO A 50 18.73 0.05 4.88
C PRO A 50 18.06 1.37 4.51
N THR A 51 18.15 1.75 3.23
CA THR A 51 17.42 2.93 2.79
C THR A 51 15.94 2.71 3.10
N ARG A 52 15.25 3.80 3.38
CA ARG A 52 13.83 3.74 3.77
C ARG A 52 12.99 3.02 2.72
N ARG A 53 13.21 3.34 1.45
CA ARG A 53 12.49 2.72 0.34
C ARG A 53 12.72 1.21 0.28
N ILE A 54 13.97 0.78 0.42
CA ILE A 54 14.32 -0.66 0.37
C ILE A 54 13.69 -1.39 1.55
N TYR A 55 13.76 -0.81 2.74
CA TYR A 55 13.14 -1.40 3.92
C TYR A 55 11.63 -1.60 3.68
N ALA A 56 10.95 -0.55 3.22
CA ALA A 56 9.52 -0.60 2.98
C ALA A 56 9.16 -1.66 1.93
N GLN A 57 9.92 -1.72 0.82
CA GLN A 57 9.67 -2.71 -0.22
C GLN A 57 9.85 -4.13 0.29
N ASP A 58 10.91 -4.37 1.07
CA ASP A 58 11.17 -5.70 1.60
C ASP A 58 10.07 -6.16 2.55
N LYS A 59 9.58 -5.24 3.40
CA LYS A 59 8.47 -5.56 4.31
C LYS A 59 7.18 -5.85 3.54
N LEU A 60 6.92 -5.10 2.50
CA LEU A 60 5.76 -5.34 1.65
C LEU A 60 5.85 -6.69 0.95
N ARG A 61 7.04 -7.08 0.51
CA ARG A 61 7.25 -8.40 -0.08
C ARG A 61 6.96 -9.52 0.91
N GLU A 62 7.35 -9.34 2.18
CA GLU A 62 7.05 -10.32 3.22
C GLU A 62 5.55 -10.50 3.43
N LEU A 63 4.79 -9.41 3.32
CA LEU A 63 3.36 -9.42 3.54
C LEU A 63 2.55 -9.77 2.29
N ASN A 64 3.21 -9.76 1.13
CA ASN A 64 2.54 -9.96 -0.14
C ASN A 64 1.89 -11.35 -0.19
N GLY A 65 0.63 -11.40 -0.55
CA GLY A 65 -0.14 -12.63 -0.57
C GLY A 65 -0.87 -12.93 0.74
N SER A 66 -0.62 -12.15 1.79
CA SER A 66 -1.30 -12.33 3.07
C SER A 66 -2.50 -11.39 3.20
N SER A 67 -3.38 -11.69 4.15
CA SER A 67 -4.51 -10.81 4.46
C SER A 67 -4.07 -9.51 5.12
N LEU A 68 -2.87 -9.49 5.72
CA LEU A 68 -2.35 -8.30 6.38
C LEU A 68 -2.04 -7.17 5.42
N LEU A 69 -1.73 -7.50 4.16
CA LEU A 69 -1.45 -6.47 3.17
C LEU A 69 -2.67 -5.57 2.92
N ARG A 70 -3.85 -6.15 2.93
CA ARG A 70 -5.11 -5.42 2.77
C ARG A 70 -5.30 -4.43 3.92
N THR A 71 -5.05 -4.88 5.14
CA THR A 71 -5.12 -4.03 6.32
C THR A 71 -4.07 -2.92 6.28
N LEU A 72 -2.86 -3.24 5.81
CA LEU A 72 -1.79 -2.27 5.68
C LEU A 72 -2.18 -1.14 4.73
N LEU A 73 -2.77 -1.46 3.59
CA LEU A 73 -3.20 -0.44 2.63
C LEU A 73 -4.22 0.51 3.26
N ALA A 74 -5.18 -0.03 4.01
CA ALA A 74 -6.15 0.80 4.71
C ALA A 74 -5.46 1.76 5.70
N LYS A 75 -4.47 1.26 6.43
CA LYS A 75 -3.71 2.07 7.39
C LYS A 75 -2.85 3.13 6.70
N ALA A 76 -2.34 2.83 5.52
CA ALA A 76 -1.51 3.78 4.76
C ALA A 76 -2.31 5.00 4.31
N VAL A 77 -3.63 4.88 4.22
CA VAL A 77 -4.52 5.98 3.86
C VAL A 77 -5.48 6.34 5.01
N ASP A 78 -4.99 6.22 6.24
CA ASP A 78 -5.75 6.69 7.40
C ASP A 78 -5.88 8.22 7.29
N PRO A 79 -7.11 8.75 7.22
CA PRO A 79 -7.29 10.20 7.03
C PRO A 79 -6.63 11.06 8.09
N ARG A 80 -6.44 10.52 9.29
CA ARG A 80 -5.84 11.28 10.40
C ARG A 80 -4.38 11.62 10.15
N GLU A 81 -3.70 10.89 9.26
CA GLU A 81 -2.31 11.16 8.94
C GLU A 81 -2.14 12.22 7.86
N PHE A 82 -3.24 12.71 7.29
CA PHE A 82 -3.21 13.65 6.16
C PHE A 82 -3.61 15.07 6.57
N SER A 83 -3.70 15.36 7.87
CA SER A 83 -4.18 16.67 8.34
C SER A 83 -3.23 17.81 8.00
N ASN A 84 -1.93 17.55 7.88
CA ASN A 84 -0.93 18.57 7.60
C ASN A 84 -0.10 18.28 6.34
N THR A 85 -0.67 17.51 5.42
CA THR A 85 0.03 17.17 4.17
C THR A 85 -0.53 18.02 3.04
N GLU A 86 0.29 18.22 1.99
CA GLU A 86 -0.17 18.93 0.79
C GLU A 86 -1.24 18.14 0.06
N ARG A 87 -1.10 16.83 0.01
CA ARG A 87 -2.09 15.95 -0.59
C ARG A 87 -3.20 15.67 0.41
N THR A 88 -4.44 15.67 -0.06
CA THR A 88 -5.55 15.20 0.75
C THR A 88 -5.52 13.65 0.73
N VAL A 89 -6.22 13.05 1.68
CA VAL A 89 -6.33 11.58 1.68
C VAL A 89 -7.06 11.11 0.42
N GLU A 90 -8.04 11.87 -0.06
CA GLU A 90 -8.77 11.54 -1.29
C GLU A 90 -7.82 11.50 -2.49
N ASP A 91 -6.92 12.49 -2.59
CA ASP A 91 -5.91 12.51 -3.65
C ASP A 91 -4.95 11.33 -3.53
N ALA A 92 -4.57 10.98 -2.32
CA ALA A 92 -3.67 9.85 -2.08
C ALA A 92 -4.33 8.52 -2.47
N VAL A 93 -5.61 8.38 -2.14
CA VAL A 93 -6.38 7.19 -2.54
C VAL A 93 -6.49 7.11 -4.07
N ALA A 94 -6.76 8.23 -4.73
CA ALA A 94 -6.82 8.27 -6.18
C ALA A 94 -5.48 7.86 -6.80
N LEU A 95 -4.38 8.34 -6.23
CA LEU A 95 -3.04 7.99 -6.69
C LEU A 95 -2.78 6.49 -6.55
N LEU A 96 -3.13 5.90 -5.42
CA LEU A 96 -2.98 4.46 -5.22
C LEU A 96 -3.87 3.68 -6.17
N ASN A 97 -5.09 4.11 -6.37
CA ASN A 97 -6.05 3.41 -7.23
C ASN A 97 -5.59 3.39 -8.70
N GLU A 98 -4.81 4.39 -9.13
CA GLU A 98 -4.23 4.37 -10.47
C GLU A 98 -3.29 3.19 -10.67
N ASN A 99 -2.67 2.71 -9.60
CA ASN A 99 -1.82 1.52 -9.63
C ASN A 99 -2.61 0.25 -9.34
N LEU A 100 -3.48 0.31 -8.34
CA LEU A 100 -4.20 -0.88 -7.87
C LEU A 100 -5.18 -1.42 -8.90
N LYS A 101 -5.69 -0.57 -9.80
CA LYS A 101 -6.62 -1.03 -10.84
C LYS A 101 -6.00 -2.10 -11.74
N TYR A 102 -4.69 -2.03 -11.96
CA TYR A 102 -4.00 -3.03 -12.77
C TYR A 102 -3.78 -4.34 -12.02
N GLU A 103 -3.92 -4.30 -10.69
CA GLU A 103 -3.75 -5.47 -9.84
C GLU A 103 -5.09 -6.13 -9.49
N GLY A 104 -6.20 -5.49 -9.85
CA GLY A 104 -7.53 -6.03 -9.57
C GLY A 104 -8.12 -5.57 -8.24
N TYR A 105 -7.66 -4.45 -7.72
CA TYR A 105 -8.13 -3.92 -6.43
C TYR A 105 -8.39 -2.43 -6.52
N GLU A 106 -9.19 -1.93 -5.57
CA GLU A 106 -9.31 -0.49 -5.37
C GLU A 106 -9.60 -0.19 -3.91
N LEU A 107 -9.20 0.99 -3.48
CA LEU A 107 -9.58 1.52 -2.17
C LEU A 107 -10.89 2.28 -2.33
N VAL A 108 -11.83 2.01 -1.44
CA VAL A 108 -13.14 2.68 -1.42
C VAL A 108 -13.42 3.17 -0.01
N ARG A 109 -14.21 4.24 0.07
CA ARG A 109 -14.57 4.79 1.37
C ARG A 109 -15.52 3.84 2.10
N ASP A 110 -15.25 3.69 3.39
CA ASP A 110 -16.10 2.92 4.30
C ASP A 110 -16.21 3.75 5.60
N GLY A 111 -17.28 4.52 5.72
CA GLY A 111 -17.43 5.46 6.82
C GLY A 111 -16.38 6.55 6.74
N HIS A 112 -15.59 6.72 7.80
CA HIS A 112 -14.53 7.71 7.85
C HIS A 112 -13.20 7.22 7.31
N PHE A 113 -13.11 5.94 6.94
CA PHE A 113 -11.87 5.31 6.54
C PHE A 113 -11.98 4.76 5.12
N PHE A 114 -10.92 4.11 4.66
CA PHE A 114 -10.90 3.45 3.36
C PHE A 114 -10.56 1.98 3.55
N VAL A 115 -11.12 1.14 2.68
CA VAL A 115 -10.85 -0.30 2.70
C VAL A 115 -10.59 -0.77 1.28
N VAL A 116 -9.89 -1.90 1.17
CA VAL A 116 -9.59 -2.51 -0.13
C VAL A 116 -10.78 -3.35 -0.57
N ARG A 117 -11.19 -3.16 -1.81
CA ARG A 117 -12.23 -3.94 -2.46
C ARG A 117 -11.65 -4.65 -3.67
N ASP A 118 -12.07 -5.90 -3.86
CA ASP A 118 -11.68 -6.66 -5.05
C ASP A 118 -12.49 -6.20 -6.25
N LEU A 119 -11.78 -5.93 -7.34
CA LEU A 119 -12.40 -5.75 -8.66
C LEU A 119 -12.40 -7.07 -9.41
N GLY A 120 -11.72 -8.07 -8.86
CA GLY A 120 -11.35 -9.27 -9.57
C GLY A 120 -12.49 -10.02 -10.22
N ALA A 121 -13.58 -10.24 -9.50
CA ALA A 121 -14.71 -11.03 -10.03
C ALA A 121 -15.27 -10.39 -11.29
N THR A 122 -15.49 -9.07 -11.28
CA THR A 122 -16.00 -8.36 -12.46
C THR A 122 -14.96 -8.31 -13.57
N ARG A 123 -13.72 -8.01 -13.21
CA ARG A 123 -12.63 -7.96 -14.20
C ARG A 123 -12.38 -9.32 -14.82
N VAL A 124 -12.38 -10.37 -14.01
CA VAL A 124 -12.17 -11.73 -14.50
C VAL A 124 -13.27 -12.10 -15.50
N LYS A 125 -14.50 -11.75 -15.20
CA LYS A 125 -15.60 -12.02 -16.13
C LYS A 125 -15.42 -11.28 -17.45
N LEU A 126 -15.03 -10.03 -17.40
CA LEU A 126 -14.77 -9.24 -18.60
C LEU A 126 -13.59 -9.81 -19.37
N ASP A 127 -12.52 -10.14 -18.66
CA ASP A 127 -11.33 -10.71 -19.29
C ASP A 127 -11.62 -12.09 -19.89
N ALA A 128 -12.38 -12.92 -19.17
CA ALA A 128 -12.76 -14.23 -19.66
C ALA A 128 -13.61 -14.11 -20.91
N SER A 129 -14.45 -13.08 -20.99
CA SER A 129 -15.23 -12.80 -22.17
C SER A 129 -14.36 -12.34 -23.33
N ALA A 130 -13.32 -11.65 -23.00
CA ALA A 130 -12.39 -11.11 -23.98
C ALA A 130 -11.40 -12.16 -24.48
N ARG A 131 -11.15 -13.15 -23.67
CA ARG A 131 -10.25 -14.23 -24.01
C ARG A 131 -10.96 -15.55 -23.95
N VAL A 132 -10.76 -15.19 -23.28
CA VAL A 132 -11.27 -15.97 -23.14
C VAL A 132 -11.50 -16.51 -22.94
N PRO A 133 -11.37 -16.53 -22.67
CA PRO A 133 -11.71 -17.01 -22.36
C PRO A 133 -11.99 -17.14 -22.18
N ASP A 134 -11.81 -17.15 -22.12
CA ASP A 134 -12.12 -17.27 -21.95
C ASP A 134 -12.46 -17.30 -21.73
N GLU A 135 -12.26 -17.39 -21.76
CA GLU A 135 -12.52 -17.50 -21.75
C GLU A 135 -12.75 -17.34 -21.80
#